data_6b32d5d6ccae8ac7cd7493bdd2ef4ecc
#
_entry.id   6b32d5d6ccae8ac7cd7493bdd2ef4ecc
#
_cell.length_a   1.000
_cell.length_b   1.000
_cell.length_c   1.000
_cell.angle_alpha   90.00
_cell.angle_beta   90.00
_cell.angle_gamma   90.00
#
_symmetry.space_group_name_H-M   'P 1'
#
loop_
_entity.id
_entity.type
_entity.pdbx_description
1 polymer ?
#
loop_
_entity_poly.entity_id
_entity_poly.type
_entity_poly.pdbx_seq_one_letter_code
_entity_poly.pdbx_strand_id
1 'polypeptide(L)'
;MGRLLDKPDLVNSPPHYNSGNIECIDAIEESMTPEAFKGYLKGNIQKYMWRYELKKGLQDVLKAEWYLNRLIKTLKKEESASEADTDPSSNI
;
A
#
# COMPACT_ATOMS: atom_id res chain seq x y z
N MET A 1 27.30 7.76 2.47
CA MET A 1 26.30 8.15 2.49
C MET A 1 25.77 8.60 3.67
N GLY A 2 26.14 9.38 4.18
CA GLY A 2 25.72 9.84 5.36
C GLY A 2 24.33 10.10 5.45
N ARG A 3 23.69 9.96 4.44
CA ARG A 3 22.43 10.25 4.51
C ARG A 3 21.70 9.39 5.37
N LEU A 4 22.22 8.39 5.83
CA LEU A 4 21.54 7.59 6.70
C LEU A 4 21.18 8.31 7.93
N LEU A 5 21.95 9.31 8.25
CA LEU A 5 21.70 10.01 9.42
C LEU A 5 20.50 10.88 9.40
N ASP A 6 20.16 11.35 8.29
CA ASP A 6 19.03 12.19 8.28
C ASP A 6 17.93 11.59 7.53
N LYS A 7 17.86 10.36 7.40
CA LYS A 7 16.85 9.83 6.74
C LYS A 7 15.76 9.63 7.57
N PRO A 8 14.92 10.20 7.60
CA PRO A 8 13.87 10.11 8.46
C PRO A 8 13.01 8.93 8.21
N ASP A 9 12.55 8.73 7.10
CA ASP A 9 11.54 7.75 6.94
C ASP A 9 11.96 6.70 5.98
N LEU A 10 12.58 5.68 6.44
CA LEU A 10 13.07 4.66 5.59
C LEU A 10 12.01 3.67 5.17
N VAL A 11 10.84 3.74 5.78
CA VAL A 11 9.78 2.85 5.42
C VAL A 11 8.92 3.43 4.32
N ASN A 12 8.48 4.63 4.48
CA ASN A 12 7.60 5.25 3.51
C ASN A 12 8.33 5.94 2.38
N SER A 13 9.45 6.49 2.64
CA SER A 13 10.17 7.24 1.62
C SER A 13 11.66 7.02 1.72
N PRO A 14 12.13 5.85 1.46
CA PRO A 14 13.56 5.61 1.53
C PRO A 14 14.25 6.41 0.44
N PRO A 15 15.32 7.07 0.75
CA PRO A 15 15.94 7.99 -0.19
C PRO A 15 16.31 7.37 -1.52
N HIS A 16 16.79 6.14 -1.50
CA HIS A 16 17.20 5.60 -2.76
C HIS A 16 16.06 5.03 -3.58
N TYR A 17 14.87 5.01 -3.02
CA TYR A 17 13.72 4.60 -3.78
C TYR A 17 12.91 5.79 -4.23
N ASN A 18 13.27 6.97 -3.76
CA ASN A 18 12.55 8.15 -4.08
C ASN A 18 13.23 8.95 -5.14
N SER A 19 14.01 8.32 -5.97
CA SER A 19 14.68 9.01 -7.00
C SER A 19 13.63 9.43 -7.95
N GLY A 20 13.53 10.59 -8.28
CA GLY A 20 12.51 11.13 -9.14
C GLY A 20 11.24 11.25 -8.33
N ASN A 21 10.17 10.78 -8.81
CA ASN A 21 8.89 10.95 -8.16
C ASN A 21 8.20 9.64 -7.83
N ILE A 22 8.95 8.60 -7.70
CA ILE A 22 8.36 7.29 -7.49
C ILE A 22 8.57 6.82 -6.07
N GLU A 23 7.50 6.55 -5.37
CA GLU A 23 7.57 5.99 -4.04
C GLU A 23 7.74 4.49 -4.14
N CYS A 24 8.29 3.89 -3.12
CA CYS A 24 8.53 2.46 -3.11
C CYS A 24 7.25 1.66 -3.37
N ILE A 25 6.16 2.07 -2.76
CA ILE A 25 4.91 1.35 -2.93
C ILE A 25 4.42 1.41 -4.37
N ASP A 26 4.69 2.51 -5.05
CA ASP A 26 4.28 2.63 -6.44
C ASP A 26 5.13 1.71 -7.33
N ALA A 27 6.39 1.59 -7.00
CA ALA A 27 7.26 0.67 -7.74
C ALA A 27 6.82 -0.77 -7.53
N ILE A 28 6.42 -1.11 -6.32
CA ILE A 28 5.92 -2.44 -6.03
C ILE A 28 4.67 -2.72 -6.86
N GLU A 29 3.78 -1.74 -6.88
CA GLU A 29 2.53 -1.90 -7.64
C GLU A 29 2.82 -2.15 -9.11
N GLU A 30 3.75 -1.40 -9.67
CA GLU A 30 4.08 -1.54 -11.09
C GLU A 30 4.72 -2.89 -11.41
N SER A 31 5.35 -3.49 -10.43
CA SER A 31 6.03 -4.75 -10.65
C SER A 31 5.11 -5.95 -10.53
N MET A 32 3.86 -5.76 -10.22
CA MET A 32 2.94 -6.84 -9.96
C MET A 32 1.69 -6.72 -10.81
N THR A 33 1.00 -7.84 -10.99
CA THR A 33 -0.33 -7.77 -11.58
C THR A 33 -1.26 -7.12 -10.56
N PRO A 34 -2.38 -6.59 -11.00
CA PRO A 34 -3.33 -6.01 -10.04
C PRO A 34 -3.78 -6.99 -8.96
N GLU A 35 -3.98 -8.23 -9.31
CA GLU A 35 -4.36 -9.21 -8.34
C GLU A 35 -3.27 -9.48 -7.35
N ALA A 36 -2.04 -9.58 -7.81
CA ALA A 36 -0.92 -9.83 -6.92
C ALA A 36 -0.71 -8.66 -5.97
N PHE A 37 -0.85 -7.45 -6.48
CA PHE A 37 -0.66 -6.27 -5.63
C PHE A 37 -1.73 -6.20 -4.54
N LYS A 38 -2.97 -6.50 -4.88
CA LYS A 38 -4.02 -6.52 -3.87
C LYS A 38 -3.75 -7.59 -2.82
N GLY A 39 -3.21 -8.73 -3.23
CA GLY A 39 -2.83 -9.77 -2.28
C GLY A 39 -1.70 -9.34 -1.37
N TYR A 40 -0.73 -8.61 -1.93
CA TYR A 40 0.37 -8.06 -1.15
C TYR A 40 -0.17 -7.11 -0.07
N LEU A 41 -1.10 -6.23 -0.45
CA LEU A 41 -1.68 -5.31 0.52
C LEU A 41 -2.47 -6.05 1.59
N LYS A 42 -3.28 -7.01 1.16
CA LYS A 42 -4.08 -7.79 2.09
C LYS A 42 -3.18 -8.53 3.09
N GLY A 43 -2.10 -9.10 2.61
CA GLY A 43 -1.19 -9.83 3.48
C GLY A 43 -0.54 -8.93 4.51
N ASN A 44 -0.17 -7.71 4.10
CA ASN A 44 0.40 -6.77 5.05
C ASN A 44 -0.62 -6.32 6.09
N ILE A 45 -1.85 -6.07 5.67
CA ILE A 45 -2.89 -5.71 6.60
C ILE A 45 -3.08 -6.82 7.62
N GLN A 46 -3.17 -8.05 7.17
CA GLN A 46 -3.38 -9.17 8.05
C GLN A 46 -2.21 -9.37 9.01
N LYS A 47 -1.01 -9.18 8.49
CA LYS A 47 0.18 -9.35 9.32
C LYS A 47 0.18 -8.38 10.48
N TYR A 48 -0.09 -7.11 10.22
CA TYR A 48 -0.04 -6.12 11.28
C TYR A 48 -1.21 -6.27 12.24
N MET A 49 -2.38 -6.65 11.74
CA MET A 49 -3.51 -6.88 12.63
C MET A 49 -3.32 -8.12 13.48
N TRP A 50 -2.55 -9.08 12.98
CA TRP A 50 -2.29 -10.28 13.75
C TRP A 50 -1.34 -9.99 14.91
N ARG A 51 -0.36 -9.14 14.66
CA ARG A 51 0.70 -9.01 15.64
C ARG A 51 0.59 -7.81 16.58
N TYR A 52 -0.40 -6.96 16.40
CA TYR A 52 -0.42 -5.74 17.19
C TYR A 52 -0.49 -5.99 18.69
N GLU A 53 -1.18 -7.02 19.11
CA GLU A 53 -1.29 -7.32 20.53
C GLU A 53 0.02 -7.84 21.11
N LEU A 54 0.85 -8.41 20.27
CA LEU A 54 2.07 -9.03 20.73
C LEU A 54 3.28 -8.16 20.59
N LYS A 55 3.17 -7.12 19.78
CA LYS A 55 4.34 -6.32 19.52
C LYS A 55 4.14 -4.83 19.67
N LYS A 56 3.90 -4.14 18.62
CA LYS A 56 3.93 -2.69 18.64
C LYS A 56 2.58 -2.00 18.84
N GLY A 57 1.56 -2.69 19.18
CA GLY A 57 0.29 -2.06 19.52
C GLY A 57 -0.18 -1.05 18.49
N LEU A 58 -0.32 0.18 18.89
CA LEU A 58 -0.84 1.23 18.02
C LEU A 58 -0.02 1.37 16.75
N GLN A 59 1.28 1.23 16.83
CA GLN A 59 2.12 1.38 15.67
C GLN A 59 1.79 0.34 14.62
N ASP A 60 1.53 -0.90 15.02
CA ASP A 60 1.15 -1.94 14.06
C ASP A 60 -0.22 -1.66 13.47
N VAL A 61 -1.15 -1.16 14.26
CA VAL A 61 -2.47 -0.84 13.74
C VAL A 61 -2.39 0.30 12.74
N LEU A 62 -1.54 1.28 12.99
CA LEU A 62 -1.37 2.37 12.04
C LEU A 62 -0.73 1.88 10.74
N LYS A 63 0.14 0.90 10.81
CA LYS A 63 0.70 0.32 9.61
C LYS A 63 -0.37 -0.42 8.83
N ALA A 64 -1.24 -1.15 9.52
CA ALA A 64 -2.33 -1.82 8.85
C ALA A 64 -3.24 -0.81 8.17
N GLU A 65 -3.47 0.33 8.82
CA GLU A 65 -4.30 1.37 8.25
C GLU A 65 -3.69 1.93 6.97
N TRP A 66 -2.38 2.09 6.96
CA TRP A 66 -1.68 2.62 5.79
C TRP A 66 -1.89 1.70 4.59
N TYR A 67 -1.73 0.39 4.80
CA TYR A 67 -1.94 -0.56 3.72
C TYR A 67 -3.42 -0.67 3.34
N LEU A 68 -4.30 -0.53 4.31
CA LEU A 68 -5.72 -0.56 4.03
C LEU A 68 -6.13 0.63 3.17
N ASN A 69 -5.59 1.79 3.46
CA ASN A 69 -5.90 2.97 2.66
C ASN A 69 -5.40 2.80 1.23
N ARG A 70 -4.27 2.17 1.06
CA ARG A 70 -3.78 1.92 -0.28
C ARG A 70 -4.67 0.93 -1.02
N LEU A 71 -5.17 -0.07 -0.32
CA LEU A 71 -6.10 -1.03 -0.91
C LEU A 71 -7.39 -0.34 -1.34
N ILE A 72 -7.89 0.54 -0.49
CA ILE A 72 -9.09 1.30 -0.82
C ILE A 72 -8.85 2.12 -2.10
N LYS A 73 -7.72 2.79 -2.17
CA LYS A 73 -7.38 3.59 -3.32
C LYS A 73 -7.32 2.73 -4.58
N THR A 74 -6.73 1.55 -4.46
CA THR A 74 -6.59 0.64 -5.58
C THR A 74 -7.95 0.17 -6.06
N LEU A 75 -8.82 -0.19 -5.13
CA LEU A 75 -10.15 -0.66 -5.49
C LEU A 75 -11.00 0.44 -6.09
N LYS A 76 -10.87 1.65 -5.59
CA LYS A 76 -11.61 2.77 -6.16
C LYS A 76 -11.17 3.04 -7.59
N LYS A 77 -9.88 2.91 -7.85
CA LYS A 77 -9.36 3.12 -9.17
C LYS A 77 -9.88 2.04 -10.13
N GLU A 78 -9.96 0.81 -9.67
CA GLU A 78 -10.49 -0.26 -10.47
C GLU A 78 -11.97 -0.09 -10.74
N GLU A 79 -12.71 0.38 -9.76
CA GLU A 79 -14.11 0.63 -9.94
C GLU A 79 -14.34 1.72 -10.95
N SER A 80 -13.59 2.78 -10.90
CA SER A 80 -13.72 3.86 -11.86
C SER A 80 -13.45 3.41 -13.28
N ALA A 81 -12.42 2.60 -13.43
CA ALA A 81 -12.09 2.09 -14.74
C ALA A 81 -13.18 1.17 -15.25
N SER A 82 -13.76 0.38 -14.34
CA SER A 82 -14.80 -0.51 -14.71
C SER A 82 -16.08 0.22 -15.09
N GLU A 83 -16.39 1.27 -14.36
CA GLU A 83 -17.58 2.03 -14.63
C GLU A 83 -17.53 2.69 -15.98
N ALA A 84 -16.38 2.91 -16.49
CA ALA A 84 -16.25 3.55 -17.78
C ALA A 84 -16.82 2.70 -18.89
N ASP A 85 -16.82 1.39 -18.71
CA ASP A 85 -17.36 0.59 -19.76
C ASP A 85 -18.28 -0.51 -19.29
N THR A 86 -18.83 -0.47 -18.14
CA THR A 86 -19.74 -1.50 -17.77
C THR A 86 -21.04 -0.94 -17.44
N ASP A 87 -22.02 -1.78 -17.36
CA ASP A 87 -23.27 -1.31 -17.05
C ASP A 87 -23.49 -1.22 -15.59
N PRO A 88 -24.28 -0.35 -15.16
CA PRO A 88 -24.47 -0.07 -13.76
C PRO A 88 -25.02 -1.23 -12.95
N SER A 89 -25.66 -2.15 -13.57
CA SER A 89 -26.23 -3.20 -12.81
C SER A 89 -25.18 -4.14 -12.31
N SER A 90 -23.98 -4.04 -12.77
CA SER A 90 -22.94 -4.90 -12.30
C SER A 90 -22.40 -4.46 -10.99
N ASN A 91 -22.86 -3.41 -10.45
CA ASN A 91 -22.36 -2.94 -9.23
C ASN A 91 -22.90 -3.59 -8.05
N ILE A 92 -23.66 -4.57 -8.12
CA ILE A 92 -24.08 -5.14 -6.97
C ILE A 92 -23.22 -6.11 -6.52
#